data_9a09a659d52ea9dee41857e56641f11b
#
_entry.id   9a09a659d52ea9dee41857e56641f11b
#
_cell.length_a   1.000
_cell.length_b   1.000
_cell.length_c   1.000
_cell.angle_alpha   90.00
_cell.angle_beta   90.00
_cell.angle_gamma   90.00
#
_symmetry.space_group_name_H-M   'P 1'
#
loop_
_entity.id
_entity.type
_entity.pdbx_description
1 polymer ?
#
loop_
_entity_poly.entity_id
_entity_poly.type
_entity_poly.pdbx_seq_one_letter_code
_entity_poly.pdbx_strand_id
1 'polypeptide(L)'
;MKQTILIRDVQLVQGGISPRCDMLIQDGVIAKLGKDLNESAHFVIDGSRLTALPGLFDMHVHLRDPGQTHKEDIFTGSAAALAGGITGVACMPNTSPAIDNVDTVRYICEKAAYTGVEIHPVGCITKGLKGEEMCDYAALKDAGICAISDDGRPVECAETMRQALIQGDALGLPVISHCEDLSIINGGIVNRGVASETLGVRGMDRASEDYITAREIILAASANVPIHIAHVSTYGSVEIIRHAKAQGVKVTCETCPHYFLMTEEAVLCGDADYRMNPPLRTEKDRKAVLEGLLDGTIDCIVTDHAPHAPSEKADFRYAPNGV
;
A
#
# COMPACT_ATOMS: atom_id res chain seq x y z
N MET A 1 33.22 1.71 11.59
CA MET A 1 34.06 0.50 11.33
C MET A 1 33.51 -0.18 10.11
N LYS A 2 34.38 -0.56 9.16
CA LYS A 2 33.95 -1.36 8.00
C LYS A 2 33.50 -2.73 8.48
N GLN A 3 32.24 -3.05 8.25
CA GLN A 3 31.64 -4.30 8.75
C GLN A 3 31.55 -5.31 7.60
N THR A 4 32.07 -6.52 7.83
CA THR A 4 31.99 -7.62 6.87
C THR A 4 31.14 -8.75 7.44
N ILE A 5 30.24 -9.28 6.63
CA ILE A 5 29.38 -10.42 6.96
C ILE A 5 29.56 -11.47 5.86
N LEU A 6 29.85 -12.71 6.24
CA LEU A 6 29.89 -13.84 5.33
C LEU A 6 28.73 -14.78 5.65
N ILE A 7 27.81 -14.92 4.69
CA ILE A 7 26.71 -15.88 4.78
C ILE A 7 27.11 -17.10 3.97
N ARG A 8 27.17 -18.27 4.61
CA ARG A 8 27.59 -19.52 3.98
C ARG A 8 26.41 -20.34 3.49
N ASP A 9 26.55 -20.93 2.33
CA ASP A 9 25.60 -21.89 1.75
C ASP A 9 24.15 -21.37 1.72
N VAL A 10 23.94 -20.11 1.33
CA VAL A 10 22.61 -19.50 1.24
C VAL A 10 21.95 -19.81 -0.10
N GLN A 11 20.64 -20.07 -0.08
CA GLN A 11 19.83 -20.17 -1.30
C GLN A 11 19.53 -18.76 -1.82
N LEU A 12 19.87 -18.47 -3.09
CA LEU A 12 19.49 -17.20 -3.70
C LEU A 12 18.19 -17.33 -4.52
N VAL A 13 17.35 -16.28 -4.46
CA VAL A 13 16.16 -16.12 -5.31
C VAL A 13 16.22 -14.74 -5.93
N GLN A 14 16.52 -14.70 -7.24
CA GLN A 14 16.53 -13.47 -8.03
C GLN A 14 16.16 -13.82 -9.48
N GLY A 15 14.93 -13.55 -9.88
CA GLY A 15 14.40 -13.96 -11.19
C GLY A 15 14.28 -15.47 -11.38
N GLY A 16 14.39 -16.24 -10.29
CA GLY A 16 14.36 -17.70 -10.23
C GLY A 16 15.22 -18.23 -9.07
N ILE A 17 15.16 -19.53 -8.81
CA ILE A 17 15.95 -20.19 -7.78
C ILE A 17 17.35 -20.47 -8.35
N SER A 18 18.37 -19.82 -7.78
CA SER A 18 19.79 -20.06 -8.13
C SER A 18 20.39 -21.18 -7.29
N PRO A 19 21.51 -21.78 -7.70
CA PRO A 19 22.26 -22.69 -6.82
C PRO A 19 22.67 -22.01 -5.53
N ARG A 20 22.81 -22.79 -4.44
CA ARG A 20 23.33 -22.30 -3.17
C ARG A 20 24.76 -21.79 -3.31
N CYS A 21 25.07 -20.72 -2.62
CA CYS A 21 26.42 -20.11 -2.63
C CYS A 21 26.72 -19.40 -1.31
N ASP A 22 27.97 -19.02 -1.14
CA ASP A 22 28.40 -18.10 -0.08
C ASP A 22 28.19 -16.65 -0.58
N MET A 23 27.79 -15.74 0.32
CA MET A 23 27.60 -14.31 0.07
C MET A 23 28.47 -13.51 1.04
N LEU A 24 29.38 -12.71 0.50
CA LEU A 24 30.16 -11.74 1.26
C LEU A 24 29.52 -10.36 1.15
N ILE A 25 29.18 -9.78 2.29
CA ILE A 25 28.67 -8.40 2.39
C ILE A 25 29.77 -7.54 3.03
N GLN A 26 30.10 -6.42 2.39
CA GLN A 26 31.06 -5.45 2.90
C GLN A 26 30.43 -4.05 2.88
N ASP A 27 30.40 -3.41 4.04
CA ASP A 27 29.85 -2.06 4.19
C ASP A 27 28.42 -1.91 3.64
N GLY A 28 27.55 -2.93 3.87
CA GLY A 28 26.16 -2.95 3.42
C GLY A 28 25.94 -3.35 1.95
N VAL A 29 27.01 -3.69 1.21
CA VAL A 29 26.91 -4.07 -0.21
C VAL A 29 27.33 -5.52 -0.39
N ILE A 30 26.65 -6.27 -1.26
CA ILE A 30 27.07 -7.62 -1.67
C ILE A 30 28.34 -7.47 -2.52
N ALA A 31 29.48 -7.77 -1.90
CA ALA A 31 30.78 -7.62 -2.53
C ALA A 31 31.14 -8.84 -3.38
N LYS A 32 30.71 -10.06 -3.00
CA LYS A 32 31.07 -11.28 -3.69
C LYS A 32 30.03 -12.38 -3.48
N LEU A 33 29.78 -13.13 -4.54
CA LEU A 33 29.00 -14.37 -4.52
C LEU A 33 29.90 -15.50 -5.07
N GLY A 34 29.88 -16.66 -4.46
CA GLY A 34 30.67 -17.81 -4.93
C GLY A 34 30.53 -19.01 -4.03
N LYS A 35 31.25 -20.09 -4.35
CA LYS A 35 31.38 -21.26 -3.50
C LYS A 35 32.68 -21.19 -2.73
N ASP A 36 32.66 -21.69 -1.48
CA ASP A 36 33.85 -21.87 -0.61
C ASP A 36 34.66 -20.55 -0.49
N LEU A 37 33.98 -19.42 -0.25
CA LEU A 37 34.65 -18.15 -0.04
C LEU A 37 35.52 -18.20 1.23
N ASN A 38 36.81 -17.88 1.09
CA ASN A 38 37.79 -17.94 2.18
C ASN A 38 38.12 -16.59 2.83
N GLU A 39 37.26 -15.58 2.57
CA GLU A 39 37.42 -14.26 3.13
C GLU A 39 37.15 -14.24 4.64
N SER A 40 37.99 -13.49 5.38
CA SER A 40 37.73 -13.24 6.80
C SER A 40 36.57 -12.25 6.96
N ALA A 41 35.63 -12.51 7.85
CA ALA A 41 34.52 -11.67 8.14
C ALA A 41 34.34 -11.41 9.64
N HIS A 42 33.76 -10.26 10.00
CA HIS A 42 33.44 -9.96 11.39
C HIS A 42 32.31 -10.85 11.92
N PHE A 43 31.38 -11.23 11.03
CA PHE A 43 30.28 -12.14 11.32
C PHE A 43 30.20 -13.21 10.26
N VAL A 44 30.01 -14.45 10.70
CA VAL A 44 29.75 -15.60 9.82
C VAL A 44 28.37 -16.14 10.16
N ILE A 45 27.49 -16.25 9.16
CA ILE A 45 26.13 -16.76 9.31
C ILE A 45 26.02 -18.08 8.54
N ASP A 46 25.50 -19.11 9.19
CA ASP A 46 25.13 -20.35 8.51
C ASP A 46 23.83 -20.12 7.74
N GLY A 47 23.92 -20.03 6.41
CA GLY A 47 22.84 -19.85 5.48
C GLY A 47 22.22 -21.15 4.96
N SER A 48 22.68 -22.32 5.42
CA SER A 48 22.24 -23.63 4.91
C SER A 48 20.72 -23.86 4.96
N ARG A 49 20.02 -23.16 5.85
CA ARG A 49 18.55 -23.18 6.00
C ARG A 49 17.89 -21.85 5.64
N LEU A 50 18.64 -20.92 5.08
CA LEU A 50 18.16 -19.58 4.75
C LEU A 50 18.02 -19.42 3.24
N THR A 51 17.12 -18.50 2.87
CA THR A 51 16.94 -18.02 1.52
C THR A 51 17.17 -16.51 1.51
N ALA A 52 18.06 -16.06 0.64
CA ALA A 52 18.28 -14.64 0.38
C ALA A 52 17.43 -14.23 -0.83
N LEU A 53 16.66 -13.18 -0.66
CA LEU A 53 15.84 -12.55 -1.70
C LEU A 53 16.00 -11.03 -1.62
N PRO A 54 15.68 -10.29 -2.68
CA PRO A 54 15.59 -8.83 -2.60
C PRO A 54 14.67 -8.42 -1.45
N GLY A 55 14.99 -7.31 -0.78
CA GLY A 55 14.11 -6.75 0.24
C GLY A 55 12.71 -6.50 -0.31
N LEU A 56 11.69 -6.77 0.47
CA LEU A 56 10.31 -6.52 0.06
C LEU A 56 10.03 -5.02 0.04
N PHE A 57 9.17 -4.60 -0.87
CA PHE A 57 8.68 -3.23 -0.97
C PHE A 57 7.17 -3.21 -0.75
N ASP A 58 6.70 -2.38 0.18
CA ASP A 58 5.27 -2.17 0.45
C ASP A 58 4.82 -0.82 -0.11
N MET A 59 3.98 -0.86 -1.14
CA MET A 59 3.57 0.34 -1.87
C MET A 59 2.48 1.15 -1.15
N HIS A 60 1.92 0.63 -0.03
CA HIS A 60 0.77 1.25 0.61
C HIS A 60 0.84 1.12 2.14
N VAL A 61 1.34 2.17 2.81
CA VAL A 61 1.40 2.26 4.27
C VAL A 61 1.05 3.67 4.75
N HIS A 62 0.62 3.79 6.01
CA HIS A 62 0.30 5.06 6.66
C HIS A 62 1.21 5.28 7.86
N LEU A 63 2.32 6.02 7.70
CA LEU A 63 3.28 6.26 8.77
C LEU A 63 2.83 7.31 9.79
N ARG A 64 1.67 7.95 9.60
CA ARG A 64 1.04 8.89 10.54
C ARG A 64 1.88 10.12 10.92
N ASP A 65 3.04 10.29 10.35
CA ASP A 65 4.00 11.36 10.61
C ASP A 65 4.23 12.18 9.32
N PRO A 66 3.96 13.48 9.36
CA PRO A 66 3.74 14.36 10.52
C PRO A 66 2.32 14.33 11.10
N GLY A 67 2.23 14.75 12.36
CA GLY A 67 1.01 15.24 13.02
C GLY A 67 0.09 14.23 13.67
N GLN A 68 0.32 12.93 13.47
CA GLN A 68 -0.46 11.86 14.11
C GLN A 68 0.46 10.85 14.83
N THR A 69 1.61 11.32 15.32
CA THR A 69 2.67 10.48 15.88
C THR A 69 2.30 9.76 17.18
N HIS A 70 1.14 10.07 17.76
CA HIS A 70 0.58 9.30 18.86
C HIS A 70 0.05 7.91 18.43
N LYS A 71 -0.16 7.71 17.13
CA LYS A 71 -0.57 6.41 16.55
C LYS A 71 0.64 5.62 16.11
N GLU A 72 1.51 6.25 15.35
CA GLU A 72 2.77 5.75 14.84
C GLU A 72 3.61 6.92 14.32
N ASP A 73 4.92 6.73 14.22
CA ASP A 73 5.82 7.67 13.55
C ASP A 73 6.71 6.96 12.52
N ILE A 74 7.49 7.73 11.77
CA ILE A 74 8.39 7.21 10.75
C ILE A 74 9.36 6.17 11.30
N PHE A 75 9.84 6.31 12.55
CA PHE A 75 10.81 5.36 13.14
C PHE A 75 10.14 4.06 13.57
N THR A 76 8.98 4.14 14.22
CA THR A 76 8.24 2.95 14.68
C THR A 76 7.68 2.16 13.50
N GLY A 77 7.11 2.83 12.49
CA GLY A 77 6.64 2.20 11.26
C GLY A 77 7.78 1.54 10.46
N SER A 78 8.95 2.21 10.40
CA SER A 78 10.14 1.61 9.77
C SER A 78 10.63 0.38 10.53
N ALA A 79 10.59 0.40 11.85
CA ALA A 79 10.96 -0.77 12.66
C ALA A 79 9.99 -1.95 12.44
N ALA A 80 8.69 -1.68 12.32
CA ALA A 80 7.69 -2.69 11.98
C ALA A 80 7.92 -3.26 10.58
N ALA A 81 8.19 -2.41 9.58
CA ALA A 81 8.52 -2.81 8.21
C ALA A 81 9.74 -3.76 8.19
N LEU A 82 10.86 -3.37 8.83
CA LEU A 82 12.07 -4.20 8.92
C LEU A 82 11.81 -5.54 9.61
N ALA A 83 10.99 -5.56 10.67
CA ALA A 83 10.61 -6.80 11.35
C ALA A 83 9.83 -7.76 10.43
N GLY A 84 9.08 -7.21 9.45
CA GLY A 84 8.39 -7.96 8.40
C GLY A 84 9.25 -8.31 7.17
N GLY A 85 10.53 -7.88 7.13
CA GLY A 85 11.41 -8.09 5.98
C GLY A 85 11.20 -7.07 4.84
N ILE A 86 10.48 -5.98 5.11
CA ILE A 86 10.23 -4.89 4.18
C ILE A 86 11.35 -3.86 4.31
N THR A 87 12.02 -3.55 3.22
CA THR A 87 13.16 -2.63 3.17
C THR A 87 12.85 -1.31 2.48
N GLY A 88 11.69 -1.19 1.85
CA GLY A 88 11.20 0.03 1.25
C GLY A 88 9.68 0.15 1.37
N VAL A 89 9.17 1.36 1.53
CA VAL A 89 7.72 1.63 1.65
C VAL A 89 7.33 2.88 0.86
N ALA A 90 6.11 2.91 0.31
CA ALA A 90 5.47 4.15 -0.14
C ALA A 90 4.44 4.58 0.90
N CYS A 91 4.63 5.78 1.47
CA CYS A 91 3.73 6.26 2.54
C CYS A 91 2.66 7.21 1.99
N MET A 92 1.40 6.91 2.30
CA MET A 92 0.21 7.62 1.83
C MET A 92 0.11 9.04 2.40
N PRO A 93 -0.58 9.96 1.67
CA PRO A 93 -0.47 11.40 1.91
C PRO A 93 -1.35 11.94 3.05
N ASN A 94 -2.16 11.11 3.70
CA ASN A 94 -3.16 11.52 4.70
C ASN A 94 -2.60 11.81 6.10
N THR A 95 -1.49 12.49 6.15
CA THR A 95 -0.86 13.04 7.36
C THR A 95 -1.46 14.39 7.79
N SER A 96 -0.93 15.04 8.82
CA SER A 96 -1.38 16.37 9.29
C SER A 96 -0.19 17.27 9.62
N PRO A 97 0.22 18.21 8.73
CA PRO A 97 -0.39 18.52 7.45
C PRO A 97 -0.31 17.36 6.43
N ALA A 98 -1.20 17.37 5.44
CA ALA A 98 -1.17 16.42 4.34
C ALA A 98 0.11 16.61 3.47
N ILE A 99 0.50 15.59 2.70
CA ILE A 99 1.67 15.67 1.82
C ILE A 99 1.28 16.42 0.51
N ASP A 100 0.88 17.67 0.65
CA ASP A 100 0.41 18.54 -0.42
C ASP A 100 1.34 19.72 -0.72
N ASN A 101 2.49 19.77 -0.03
CA ASN A 101 3.47 20.84 -0.13
C ASN A 101 4.90 20.31 0.01
N VAL A 102 5.84 21.07 -0.53
CA VAL A 102 7.28 20.73 -0.58
C VAL A 102 7.89 20.51 0.82
N ASP A 103 7.48 21.31 1.80
CA ASP A 103 8.07 21.26 3.14
C ASP A 103 7.69 19.96 3.87
N THR A 104 6.46 19.47 3.69
CA THR A 104 6.03 18.18 4.23
C THR A 104 6.78 17.02 3.57
N VAL A 105 7.00 17.06 2.25
CA VAL A 105 7.79 16.04 1.55
C VAL A 105 9.22 16.00 2.08
N ARG A 106 9.88 17.17 2.18
CA ARG A 106 11.25 17.26 2.70
C ARG A 106 11.37 16.75 4.12
N TYR A 107 10.43 17.12 5.00
CA TYR A 107 10.39 16.63 6.37
C TYR A 107 10.41 15.10 6.44
N ILE A 108 9.59 14.42 5.62
CA ILE A 108 9.53 12.96 5.57
C ILE A 108 10.86 12.39 5.06
N CYS A 109 11.39 12.92 3.95
CA CYS A 109 12.64 12.47 3.36
C CYS A 109 13.83 12.64 4.32
N GLU A 110 13.90 13.75 5.05
CA GLU A 110 14.95 14.02 6.04
C GLU A 110 14.89 13.01 7.20
N LYS A 111 13.70 12.72 7.74
CA LYS A 111 13.52 11.69 8.78
C LYS A 111 13.84 10.30 8.30
N ALA A 112 13.41 9.95 7.09
CA ALA A 112 13.63 8.66 6.45
C ALA A 112 15.13 8.28 6.41
N ALA A 113 16.01 9.25 6.20
CA ALA A 113 17.47 9.04 6.15
C ALA A 113 18.05 8.36 7.42
N TYR A 114 17.32 8.36 8.52
CA TYR A 114 17.77 7.79 9.80
C TYR A 114 17.12 6.46 10.16
N THR A 115 16.27 5.88 9.29
CA THR A 115 15.48 4.68 9.62
C THR A 115 16.10 3.37 9.14
N GLY A 116 16.91 3.39 8.09
CA GLY A 116 17.39 2.19 7.41
C GLY A 116 16.37 1.54 6.47
N VAL A 117 15.18 2.12 6.32
CA VAL A 117 14.16 1.76 5.32
C VAL A 117 14.09 2.86 4.26
N GLU A 118 13.95 2.49 3.00
CA GLU A 118 13.68 3.45 1.93
C GLU A 118 12.22 3.91 2.01
N ILE A 119 12.00 5.18 2.35
CA ILE A 119 10.65 5.76 2.46
C ILE A 119 10.42 6.69 1.28
N HIS A 120 9.39 6.39 0.49
CA HIS A 120 8.98 7.15 -0.67
C HIS A 120 7.63 7.83 -0.39
N PRO A 121 7.59 9.16 -0.18
CA PRO A 121 6.33 9.85 0.04
C PRO A 121 5.44 9.82 -1.20
N VAL A 122 4.14 9.57 -1.01
CA VAL A 122 3.11 9.79 -2.01
C VAL A 122 2.53 11.19 -1.79
N GLY A 123 2.48 12.03 -2.82
CA GLY A 123 1.90 13.37 -2.73
C GLY A 123 0.38 13.35 -2.88
N CYS A 124 -0.30 14.38 -2.37
CA CYS A 124 -1.74 14.53 -2.58
C CYS A 124 -2.07 14.84 -4.05
N ILE A 125 -3.20 14.33 -4.53
CA ILE A 125 -3.82 14.79 -5.77
C ILE A 125 -4.32 16.22 -5.57
N THR A 126 -5.06 16.46 -4.47
CA THR A 126 -5.66 17.75 -4.17
C THR A 126 -5.17 18.33 -2.85
N LYS A 127 -5.12 19.64 -2.74
CA LYS A 127 -4.66 20.33 -1.53
C LYS A 127 -5.53 19.97 -0.33
N GLY A 128 -4.87 19.47 0.71
CA GLY A 128 -5.51 19.02 1.94
C GLY A 128 -6.45 17.85 1.77
N LEU A 129 -6.37 17.09 0.66
CA LEU A 129 -7.26 15.96 0.34
C LEU A 129 -8.74 16.40 0.28
N LYS A 130 -9.02 17.57 -0.32
CA LYS A 130 -10.38 18.15 -0.35
C LYS A 130 -11.14 17.89 -1.65
N GLY A 131 -10.48 17.31 -2.67
CA GLY A 131 -11.09 17.07 -3.98
C GLY A 131 -11.28 18.32 -4.84
N GLU A 132 -10.83 19.50 -4.40
CA GLU A 132 -11.10 20.80 -5.01
C GLU A 132 -9.93 21.30 -5.87
N GLU A 133 -8.85 21.74 -5.24
CA GLU A 133 -7.69 22.35 -5.89
C GLU A 133 -6.55 21.33 -6.03
N MET A 134 -6.05 21.15 -7.25
CA MET A 134 -4.94 20.24 -7.51
C MET A 134 -3.63 20.77 -6.91
N CYS A 135 -2.75 19.86 -6.48
CA CYS A 135 -1.41 20.19 -6.02
C CYS A 135 -0.49 20.55 -7.21
N ASP A 136 0.63 21.20 -6.92
CA ASP A 136 1.73 21.38 -7.89
C ASP A 136 2.57 20.11 -7.93
N TYR A 137 2.20 19.17 -8.79
CA TYR A 137 2.86 17.87 -8.90
C TYR A 137 4.33 17.98 -9.33
N ALA A 138 4.68 18.99 -10.13
CA ALA A 138 6.06 19.19 -10.54
C ALA A 138 6.94 19.59 -9.35
N ALA A 139 6.49 20.55 -8.54
CA ALA A 139 7.19 20.96 -7.33
C ALA A 139 7.28 19.80 -6.29
N LEU A 140 6.21 19.02 -6.12
CA LEU A 140 6.22 17.86 -5.23
C LEU A 140 7.16 16.76 -5.73
N LYS A 141 7.21 16.51 -7.05
CA LYS A 141 8.14 15.55 -7.66
C LYS A 141 9.60 15.97 -7.44
N ASP A 142 9.90 17.23 -7.67
CA ASP A 142 11.26 17.77 -7.43
C ASP A 142 11.66 17.69 -5.95
N ALA A 143 10.68 17.70 -5.04
CA ALA A 143 10.90 17.51 -3.61
C ALA A 143 11.09 16.03 -3.22
N GLY A 144 10.65 15.06 -4.05
CA GLY A 144 10.92 13.63 -3.86
C GLY A 144 9.72 12.71 -3.73
N ILE A 145 8.51 13.09 -4.14
CA ILE A 145 7.38 12.15 -4.17
C ILE A 145 7.57 11.08 -5.26
N CYS A 146 7.03 9.88 -5.03
CA CYS A 146 7.08 8.77 -5.98
C CYS A 146 5.77 8.53 -6.75
N ALA A 147 4.65 9.01 -6.25
CA ALA A 147 3.30 8.84 -6.80
C ALA A 147 2.38 9.95 -6.29
N ILE A 148 1.15 10.01 -6.77
CA ILE A 148 0.09 10.88 -6.23
C ILE A 148 -1.17 10.10 -5.89
N SER A 149 -1.83 10.48 -4.79
CA SER A 149 -3.06 9.87 -4.28
C SER A 149 -3.82 10.83 -3.37
N ASP A 150 -5.13 10.70 -3.32
CA ASP A 150 -5.96 11.24 -2.23
C ASP A 150 -6.50 10.08 -1.39
N ASP A 151 -5.59 9.17 -0.97
CA ASP A 151 -5.97 7.99 -0.21
C ASP A 151 -6.69 8.32 1.09
N GLY A 152 -7.76 7.56 1.35
CA GLY A 152 -8.69 7.75 2.47
C GLY A 152 -9.67 8.91 2.30
N ARG A 153 -9.57 9.71 1.21
CA ARG A 153 -10.54 10.76 0.82
C ARG A 153 -10.61 10.83 -0.70
N PRO A 154 -11.49 10.06 -1.34
CA PRO A 154 -11.52 9.92 -2.80
C PRO A 154 -11.81 11.24 -3.50
N VAL A 155 -11.23 11.43 -4.68
CA VAL A 155 -11.54 12.57 -5.55
C VAL A 155 -12.92 12.35 -6.19
N GLU A 156 -13.94 13.05 -5.72
CA GLU A 156 -15.33 12.87 -6.21
C GLU A 156 -15.52 13.41 -7.62
N CYS A 157 -14.86 14.54 -7.97
CA CYS A 157 -14.98 15.16 -9.28
C CYS A 157 -14.22 14.37 -10.34
N ALA A 158 -14.93 13.76 -11.29
CA ALA A 158 -14.35 12.97 -12.37
C ALA A 158 -13.39 13.79 -13.25
N GLU A 159 -13.65 15.08 -13.49
CA GLU A 159 -12.76 15.93 -14.29
C GLU A 159 -11.46 16.24 -13.54
N THR A 160 -11.50 16.50 -12.23
CA THR A 160 -10.30 16.66 -11.40
C THR A 160 -9.44 15.39 -11.45
N MET A 161 -10.06 14.22 -11.31
CA MET A 161 -9.36 12.94 -11.41
C MET A 161 -8.75 12.71 -12.81
N ARG A 162 -9.50 13.01 -13.88
CA ARG A 162 -9.00 12.92 -15.25
C ARG A 162 -7.78 13.81 -15.48
N GLN A 163 -7.81 15.03 -14.97
CA GLN A 163 -6.67 15.95 -15.05
C GLN A 163 -5.47 15.45 -14.23
N ALA A 164 -5.70 14.87 -13.05
CA ALA A 164 -4.66 14.25 -12.23
C ALA A 164 -3.95 13.10 -12.98
N LEU A 165 -4.73 12.24 -13.64
CA LEU A 165 -4.20 11.15 -14.46
C LEU A 165 -3.29 11.66 -15.58
N ILE A 166 -3.75 12.66 -16.34
CA ILE A 166 -3.00 13.23 -17.47
C ILE A 166 -1.72 13.92 -16.99
N GLN A 167 -1.79 14.73 -15.93
CA GLN A 167 -0.63 15.46 -15.42
C GLN A 167 0.35 14.52 -14.69
N GLY A 168 -0.15 13.50 -13.97
CA GLY A 168 0.67 12.46 -13.36
C GLY A 168 1.48 11.71 -14.41
N ASP A 169 0.83 11.21 -15.47
CA ASP A 169 1.50 10.50 -16.56
C ASP A 169 2.56 11.38 -17.26
N ALA A 170 2.24 12.64 -17.55
CA ALA A 170 3.18 13.58 -18.15
C ALA A 170 4.44 13.82 -17.30
N LEU A 171 4.33 13.66 -15.98
CA LEU A 171 5.44 13.76 -15.04
C LEU A 171 6.07 12.41 -14.69
N GLY A 172 5.52 11.29 -15.18
CA GLY A 172 5.94 9.93 -14.79
C GLY A 172 5.64 9.60 -13.33
N LEU A 173 4.57 10.19 -12.78
CA LEU A 173 4.07 9.90 -11.45
C LEU A 173 2.85 8.99 -11.56
N PRO A 174 2.89 7.76 -11.03
CA PRO A 174 1.69 6.92 -10.92
C PRO A 174 0.59 7.63 -10.13
N VAL A 175 -0.66 7.46 -10.57
CA VAL A 175 -1.85 7.88 -9.82
C VAL A 175 -2.43 6.65 -9.14
N ILE A 176 -2.54 6.68 -7.81
CA ILE A 176 -3.08 5.62 -6.97
C ILE A 176 -4.47 6.06 -6.50
N SER A 177 -5.51 5.29 -6.85
CA SER A 177 -6.88 5.64 -6.51
C SER A 177 -7.45 4.77 -5.40
N HIS A 178 -7.82 5.39 -4.29
CA HIS A 178 -8.71 4.82 -3.27
C HIS A 178 -10.14 4.83 -3.83
N CYS A 179 -10.61 3.67 -4.27
CA CYS A 179 -11.89 3.57 -4.97
C CYS A 179 -13.06 3.49 -3.99
N GLU A 180 -13.61 4.64 -3.64
CA GLU A 180 -14.73 4.76 -2.72
C GLU A 180 -15.69 5.88 -3.17
N ASP A 181 -16.99 5.62 -3.12
CA ASP A 181 -18.05 6.62 -3.24
C ASP A 181 -18.68 6.86 -1.87
N LEU A 182 -18.45 8.04 -1.30
CA LEU A 182 -18.90 8.38 0.05
C LEU A 182 -20.42 8.45 0.16
N SER A 183 -21.14 8.76 -0.92
CA SER A 183 -22.60 8.80 -0.95
C SER A 183 -23.22 7.41 -0.84
N ILE A 184 -22.56 6.39 -1.43
CA ILE A 184 -22.96 4.99 -1.37
C ILE A 184 -22.58 4.38 -0.01
N ILE A 185 -21.39 4.70 0.51
CA ILE A 185 -20.94 4.28 1.86
C ILE A 185 -21.88 4.79 2.94
N ASN A 186 -22.33 6.04 2.83
CA ASN A 186 -23.34 6.64 3.69
C ASN A 186 -23.11 6.40 5.19
N GLY A 187 -21.87 6.54 5.66
CA GLY A 187 -21.46 6.35 7.05
C GLY A 187 -21.49 4.90 7.52
N GLY A 188 -21.42 3.93 6.62
CA GLY A 188 -21.20 2.52 6.95
C GLY A 188 -19.85 2.30 7.65
N ILE A 189 -19.77 1.27 8.48
CA ILE A 189 -18.55 0.98 9.27
C ILE A 189 -18.04 -0.46 9.12
N VAL A 190 -18.81 -1.34 8.52
CA VAL A 190 -18.49 -2.74 8.18
C VAL A 190 -19.13 -3.07 6.84
N ASN A 191 -18.85 -4.23 6.26
CA ASN A 191 -19.51 -4.66 5.04
C ASN A 191 -21.04 -4.69 5.18
N ARG A 192 -21.75 -4.23 4.13
CA ARG A 192 -23.20 -4.35 4.06
C ARG A 192 -23.61 -5.80 3.79
N GLY A 193 -24.27 -6.39 4.73
CA GLY A 193 -24.73 -7.79 4.70
C GLY A 193 -24.79 -8.38 6.09
N VAL A 194 -24.35 -9.62 6.23
CA VAL A 194 -24.43 -10.37 7.50
C VAL A 194 -23.77 -9.61 8.65
N ALA A 195 -22.59 -9.03 8.42
CA ALA A 195 -21.88 -8.29 9.47
C ALA A 195 -22.68 -7.08 9.98
N SER A 196 -23.15 -6.20 9.08
CA SER A 196 -23.90 -5.01 9.45
C SER A 196 -25.24 -5.34 10.11
N GLU A 197 -25.93 -6.37 9.63
CA GLU A 197 -27.21 -6.83 10.20
C GLU A 197 -27.03 -7.41 11.59
N THR A 198 -26.04 -8.28 11.77
CA THR A 198 -25.77 -8.95 13.07
C THR A 198 -25.32 -7.95 14.12
N LEU A 199 -24.46 -6.99 13.77
CA LEU A 199 -23.95 -5.99 14.71
C LEU A 199 -24.90 -4.81 14.91
N GLY A 200 -25.97 -4.71 14.11
CA GLY A 200 -26.93 -3.61 14.19
C GLY A 200 -26.28 -2.26 13.89
N VAL A 201 -25.38 -2.22 12.89
CA VAL A 201 -24.67 -1.02 12.44
C VAL A 201 -24.88 -0.79 10.94
N ARG A 202 -24.56 0.42 10.48
CA ARG A 202 -24.67 0.74 9.06
C ARG A 202 -23.58 0.03 8.26
N GLY A 203 -23.98 -0.58 7.13
CA GLY A 203 -23.07 -1.30 6.24
C GLY A 203 -22.54 -0.44 5.09
N MET A 204 -21.31 -0.70 4.69
CA MET A 204 -20.62 -0.17 3.51
C MET A 204 -20.98 -1.03 2.30
N ASP A 205 -21.74 -0.48 1.35
CA ASP A 205 -22.11 -1.21 0.15
C ASP A 205 -20.90 -1.35 -0.79
N ARG A 206 -20.63 -2.57 -1.24
CA ARG A 206 -19.54 -2.84 -2.20
C ARG A 206 -19.66 -2.07 -3.51
N ALA A 207 -20.89 -1.67 -3.90
CA ALA A 207 -21.11 -0.87 -5.09
C ALA A 207 -20.33 0.45 -5.09
N SER A 208 -19.95 0.95 -3.91
CA SER A 208 -19.04 2.10 -3.75
C SER A 208 -17.69 1.85 -4.43
N GLU A 209 -17.05 0.74 -4.11
CA GLU A 209 -15.75 0.34 -4.70
C GLU A 209 -15.90 -0.01 -6.18
N ASP A 210 -16.87 -0.85 -6.53
CA ASP A 210 -17.09 -1.31 -7.91
C ASP A 210 -17.34 -0.14 -8.85
N TYR A 211 -18.16 0.83 -8.43
CA TYR A 211 -18.51 2.02 -9.22
C TYR A 211 -17.30 2.92 -9.46
N ILE A 212 -16.53 3.24 -8.42
CA ILE A 212 -15.37 4.11 -8.57
C ILE A 212 -14.27 3.39 -9.35
N THR A 213 -14.02 2.10 -9.12
CA THR A 213 -13.09 1.30 -9.93
C THR A 213 -13.43 1.40 -11.43
N ALA A 214 -14.70 1.24 -11.79
CA ALA A 214 -15.14 1.38 -13.18
C ALA A 214 -14.94 2.81 -13.71
N ARG A 215 -15.27 3.84 -12.92
CA ARG A 215 -15.08 5.26 -13.28
C ARG A 215 -13.62 5.56 -13.60
N GLU A 216 -12.73 5.16 -12.72
CA GLU A 216 -11.29 5.43 -12.85
C GLU A 216 -10.70 4.77 -14.08
N ILE A 217 -11.05 3.53 -14.34
CA ILE A 217 -10.61 2.79 -15.52
C ILE A 217 -11.12 3.45 -16.81
N ILE A 218 -12.37 3.91 -16.84
CA ILE A 218 -12.93 4.62 -17.99
C ILE A 218 -12.18 5.94 -18.24
N LEU A 219 -11.87 6.70 -17.18
CA LEU A 219 -11.12 7.96 -17.30
C LEU A 219 -9.69 7.70 -17.83
N ALA A 220 -8.99 6.73 -17.27
CA ALA A 220 -7.65 6.34 -17.70
C ALA A 220 -7.63 5.86 -19.16
N ALA A 221 -8.58 5.00 -19.53
CA ALA A 221 -8.72 4.51 -20.91
C ALA A 221 -9.02 5.63 -21.90
N SER A 222 -9.90 6.56 -21.56
CA SER A 222 -10.26 7.70 -22.42
C SER A 222 -9.10 8.67 -22.66
N ALA A 223 -8.22 8.81 -21.67
CA ALA A 223 -7.01 9.63 -21.75
C ALA A 223 -5.78 8.85 -22.26
N ASN A 224 -5.87 7.53 -22.41
CA ASN A 224 -4.78 6.61 -22.75
C ASN A 224 -3.58 6.68 -21.78
N VAL A 225 -3.82 6.91 -20.50
CA VAL A 225 -2.83 7.00 -19.43
C VAL A 225 -2.97 5.85 -18.43
N PRO A 226 -1.94 5.51 -17.64
CA PRO A 226 -2.03 4.46 -16.64
C PRO A 226 -2.80 4.92 -15.39
N ILE A 227 -3.34 3.92 -14.68
CA ILE A 227 -3.90 4.08 -13.34
C ILE A 227 -3.57 2.87 -12.47
N HIS A 228 -3.41 3.11 -11.16
CA HIS A 228 -3.27 2.07 -10.15
C HIS A 228 -4.47 2.10 -9.20
N ILE A 229 -5.15 0.96 -9.04
CA ILE A 229 -6.30 0.78 -8.14
C ILE A 229 -5.80 0.22 -6.82
N ALA A 230 -6.01 0.99 -5.74
CA ALA A 230 -5.58 0.62 -4.40
C ALA A 230 -6.46 -0.48 -3.79
N HIS A 231 -5.88 -1.31 -2.93
CA HIS A 231 -6.48 -2.26 -1.98
C HIS A 231 -7.82 -2.89 -2.43
N VAL A 232 -7.85 -3.49 -3.63
CA VAL A 232 -9.03 -4.15 -4.20
C VAL A 232 -9.57 -5.21 -3.25
N SER A 233 -10.87 -5.14 -2.93
CA SER A 233 -11.52 -6.00 -1.95
C SER A 233 -12.76 -6.75 -2.48
N THR A 234 -13.30 -6.39 -3.63
CA THR A 234 -14.58 -6.92 -4.13
C THR A 234 -14.43 -7.79 -5.38
N TYR A 235 -15.34 -8.76 -5.53
CA TYR A 235 -15.50 -9.53 -6.78
C TYR A 235 -15.76 -8.61 -7.98
N GLY A 236 -16.59 -7.57 -7.80
CA GLY A 236 -16.95 -6.65 -8.89
C GLY A 236 -15.73 -5.90 -9.41
N SER A 237 -14.91 -5.33 -8.53
CA SER A 237 -13.67 -4.63 -8.92
C SER A 237 -12.68 -5.56 -9.61
N VAL A 238 -12.50 -6.80 -9.12
CA VAL A 238 -11.62 -7.80 -9.78
C VAL A 238 -12.08 -8.08 -11.20
N GLU A 239 -13.39 -8.30 -11.44
CA GLU A 239 -13.93 -8.56 -12.79
C GLU A 239 -13.79 -7.36 -13.72
N ILE A 240 -14.04 -6.15 -13.21
CA ILE A 240 -13.87 -4.90 -13.96
C ILE A 240 -12.42 -4.73 -14.41
N ILE A 241 -11.46 -4.92 -13.49
CA ILE A 241 -10.03 -4.82 -13.77
C ILE A 241 -9.58 -5.90 -14.76
N ARG A 242 -10.00 -7.15 -14.57
CA ARG A 242 -9.70 -8.27 -15.45
C ARG A 242 -10.13 -7.97 -16.88
N HIS A 243 -11.37 -7.49 -17.04
CA HIS A 243 -11.91 -7.12 -18.36
C HIS A 243 -11.12 -5.95 -18.97
N ALA A 244 -10.80 -4.92 -18.19
CA ALA A 244 -10.04 -3.77 -18.66
C ALA A 244 -8.64 -4.15 -19.14
N LYS A 245 -7.92 -5.00 -18.39
CA LYS A 245 -6.62 -5.55 -18.81
C LYS A 245 -6.71 -6.33 -20.11
N ALA A 246 -7.75 -7.17 -20.27
CA ALA A 246 -7.99 -7.91 -21.50
C ALA A 246 -8.26 -7.01 -22.72
N GLN A 247 -8.77 -5.78 -22.51
CA GLN A 247 -8.94 -4.76 -23.54
C GLN A 247 -7.71 -3.87 -23.76
N GLY A 248 -6.60 -4.13 -23.05
CA GLY A 248 -5.35 -3.39 -23.19
C GLY A 248 -5.35 -2.04 -22.45
N VAL A 249 -6.27 -1.80 -21.52
CA VAL A 249 -6.23 -0.61 -20.66
C VAL A 249 -5.02 -0.71 -19.72
N LYS A 250 -4.30 0.39 -19.56
CA LYS A 250 -3.11 0.47 -18.70
C LYS A 250 -3.52 0.57 -17.22
N VAL A 251 -4.06 -0.50 -16.67
CA VAL A 251 -4.48 -0.57 -15.27
C VAL A 251 -3.63 -1.60 -14.52
N THR A 252 -3.16 -1.21 -13.34
CA THR A 252 -2.59 -2.10 -12.33
C THR A 252 -3.39 -1.99 -11.05
N CYS A 253 -3.29 -2.96 -10.17
CA CYS A 253 -3.97 -2.93 -8.89
C CYS A 253 -3.24 -3.73 -7.82
N GLU A 254 -3.57 -3.42 -6.59
CA GLU A 254 -3.06 -4.07 -5.39
C GLU A 254 -4.19 -4.62 -4.52
N THR A 255 -3.86 -5.54 -3.63
CA THR A 255 -4.76 -6.01 -2.57
C THR A 255 -3.98 -6.26 -1.29
N CYS A 256 -4.70 -6.43 -0.17
CA CYS A 256 -4.09 -6.66 1.13
C CYS A 256 -4.32 -8.10 1.62
N PRO A 257 -3.43 -8.65 2.46
CA PRO A 257 -3.56 -10.02 3.00
C PRO A 257 -4.92 -10.29 3.64
N HIS A 258 -5.48 -9.34 4.35
CA HIS A 258 -6.77 -9.48 5.02
C HIS A 258 -7.93 -9.69 4.04
N TYR A 259 -7.87 -9.19 2.78
CA TYR A 259 -8.95 -9.39 1.79
C TYR A 259 -8.97 -10.77 1.14
N PHE A 260 -7.86 -11.50 1.12
CA PHE A 260 -7.85 -12.88 0.61
C PHE A 260 -7.73 -13.95 1.71
N LEU A 261 -7.51 -13.57 2.97
CA LEU A 261 -7.42 -14.48 4.10
C LEU A 261 -8.67 -14.47 5.00
N MET A 262 -9.40 -13.34 5.11
CA MET A 262 -10.50 -13.15 6.04
C MET A 262 -11.80 -12.79 5.31
N THR A 263 -12.92 -12.96 6.01
CA THR A 263 -14.25 -12.53 5.57
C THR A 263 -14.89 -11.59 6.58
N GLU A 264 -16.03 -10.99 6.22
CA GLU A 264 -16.83 -10.14 7.11
C GLU A 264 -17.23 -10.82 8.44
N GLU A 265 -17.14 -12.13 8.53
CA GLU A 265 -17.41 -12.87 9.76
C GLU A 265 -16.39 -12.57 10.86
N ALA A 266 -15.15 -12.19 10.50
CA ALA A 266 -14.12 -11.87 11.48
C ALA A 266 -14.50 -10.67 12.36
N VAL A 267 -15.27 -9.71 11.83
CA VAL A 267 -15.70 -8.52 12.58
C VAL A 267 -16.80 -8.81 13.60
N LEU A 268 -17.45 -9.98 13.54
CA LEU A 268 -18.56 -10.35 14.42
C LEU A 268 -18.15 -10.52 15.89
N CYS A 269 -16.87 -10.69 16.18
CA CYS A 269 -16.35 -10.69 17.55
C CYS A 269 -16.45 -9.31 18.23
N GLY A 270 -16.73 -8.23 17.47
CA GLY A 270 -16.82 -6.87 17.99
C GLY A 270 -15.48 -6.22 18.31
N ASP A 271 -14.37 -6.81 17.86
CA ASP A 271 -13.06 -6.23 18.01
C ASP A 271 -12.82 -5.20 16.89
N ALA A 272 -12.48 -3.98 17.30
CA ALA A 272 -12.29 -2.87 16.38
C ALA A 272 -11.02 -3.01 15.49
N ASP A 273 -10.10 -3.91 15.80
CA ASP A 273 -8.95 -4.22 14.97
C ASP A 273 -9.36 -4.90 13.64
N TYR A 274 -10.57 -5.47 13.57
CA TYR A 274 -11.15 -5.93 12.29
C TYR A 274 -11.90 -4.84 11.51
N ARG A 275 -11.90 -3.57 11.99
CA ARG A 275 -12.46 -2.45 11.24
C ARG A 275 -11.39 -1.81 10.37
N MET A 276 -11.55 -1.98 9.06
CA MET A 276 -10.70 -1.40 8.02
C MET A 276 -11.55 -0.83 6.88
N ASN A 277 -10.94 -0.07 5.99
CA ASN A 277 -11.57 0.50 4.81
C ASN A 277 -10.66 0.35 3.58
N PRO A 278 -11.08 -0.45 2.57
CA PRO A 278 -12.34 -1.20 2.44
C PRO A 278 -12.62 -2.19 3.57
N PRO A 279 -13.88 -2.52 3.89
CA PRO A 279 -14.20 -3.49 4.93
C PRO A 279 -13.91 -4.92 4.47
N LEU A 280 -13.69 -5.85 5.41
CA LEU A 280 -13.68 -7.27 5.11
C LEU A 280 -15.00 -7.67 4.45
N ARG A 281 -14.91 -8.37 3.31
CA ARG A 281 -16.03 -8.68 2.43
C ARG A 281 -16.54 -10.11 2.62
N THR A 282 -17.44 -10.53 1.73
CA THR A 282 -18.01 -11.88 1.74
C THR A 282 -17.00 -12.94 1.27
N GLU A 283 -17.31 -14.21 1.51
CA GLU A 283 -16.51 -15.34 1.00
C GLU A 283 -16.41 -15.34 -0.54
N LYS A 284 -17.44 -14.83 -1.25
CA LYS A 284 -17.40 -14.67 -2.70
C LYS A 284 -16.33 -13.66 -3.11
N ASP A 285 -16.26 -12.54 -2.41
CA ASP A 285 -15.28 -11.49 -2.69
C ASP A 285 -13.87 -11.98 -2.35
N ARG A 286 -13.67 -12.59 -1.17
CA ARG A 286 -12.40 -13.17 -0.76
C ARG A 286 -11.83 -14.16 -1.80
N LYS A 287 -12.67 -15.06 -2.31
CA LYS A 287 -12.27 -16.02 -3.35
C LYS A 287 -11.86 -15.32 -4.65
N ALA A 288 -12.61 -14.31 -5.06
CA ALA A 288 -12.31 -13.58 -6.30
C ALA A 288 -10.99 -12.82 -6.20
N VAL A 289 -10.70 -12.22 -5.04
CA VAL A 289 -9.41 -11.56 -4.78
C VAL A 289 -8.27 -12.57 -4.83
N LEU A 290 -8.41 -13.73 -4.18
CA LEU A 290 -7.41 -14.80 -4.24
C LEU A 290 -7.20 -15.32 -5.68
N GLU A 291 -8.27 -15.54 -6.42
CA GLU A 291 -8.20 -15.94 -7.83
C GLU A 291 -7.52 -14.86 -8.68
N GLY A 292 -7.83 -13.58 -8.44
CA GLY A 292 -7.19 -12.45 -9.11
C GLY A 292 -5.68 -12.36 -8.88
N LEU A 293 -5.20 -12.73 -7.68
CA LEU A 293 -3.77 -12.87 -7.39
C LEU A 293 -3.14 -14.04 -8.17
N LEU A 294 -3.83 -15.18 -8.24
CA LEU A 294 -3.31 -16.38 -8.87
C LEU A 294 -3.28 -16.29 -10.40
N ASP A 295 -4.23 -15.60 -11.01
CA ASP A 295 -4.30 -15.43 -12.47
C ASP A 295 -3.59 -14.18 -13.00
N GLY A 296 -3.03 -13.35 -12.11
CA GLY A 296 -2.30 -12.14 -12.46
C GLY A 296 -3.20 -10.93 -12.78
N THR A 297 -4.49 -10.99 -12.46
CA THR A 297 -5.38 -9.83 -12.51
C THR A 297 -4.95 -8.77 -11.49
N ILE A 298 -4.57 -9.21 -10.28
CA ILE A 298 -4.01 -8.37 -9.22
C ILE A 298 -2.49 -8.45 -9.30
N ASP A 299 -1.82 -7.29 -9.37
CA ASP A 299 -0.39 -7.18 -9.69
C ASP A 299 0.51 -7.33 -8.47
N CYS A 300 0.07 -6.89 -7.28
CA CYS A 300 0.88 -6.92 -6.08
C CYS A 300 0.05 -7.03 -4.80
N ILE A 301 0.76 -7.36 -3.73
CA ILE A 301 0.24 -7.41 -2.35
C ILE A 301 0.89 -6.27 -1.59
N VAL A 302 0.08 -5.49 -0.89
CA VAL A 302 0.48 -4.42 0.03
C VAL A 302 -0.14 -4.67 1.39
N THR A 303 0.29 -3.95 2.43
CA THR A 303 -0.29 -4.19 3.76
C THR A 303 -1.47 -3.27 4.06
N ASP A 304 -1.49 -2.07 3.52
CA ASP A 304 -2.34 -0.98 4.00
C ASP A 304 -2.18 -0.79 5.52
N HIS A 305 -0.93 -0.90 5.99
CA HIS A 305 -0.59 -0.67 7.39
C HIS A 305 -1.07 0.72 7.83
N ALA A 306 -2.14 0.75 8.59
CA ALA A 306 -2.88 1.97 8.95
C ALA A 306 -3.16 2.05 10.46
N PRO A 307 -2.12 2.14 11.29
CA PRO A 307 -2.22 1.96 12.74
C PRO A 307 -3.00 3.08 13.42
N HIS A 308 -3.61 2.72 14.55
CA HIS A 308 -4.32 3.60 15.46
C HIS A 308 -3.93 3.32 16.90
N ALA A 309 -4.00 4.35 17.76
CA ALA A 309 -3.74 4.15 19.18
C ALA A 309 -4.79 3.22 19.83
N PRO A 310 -4.42 2.37 20.81
CA PRO A 310 -5.37 1.48 21.48
C PRO A 310 -6.61 2.19 22.05
N SER A 311 -6.44 3.43 22.50
CA SER A 311 -7.56 4.26 23.00
C SER A 311 -8.56 4.64 21.89
N GLU A 312 -8.10 4.77 20.64
CA GLU A 312 -8.97 5.05 19.50
C GLU A 312 -9.73 3.81 19.04
N LYS A 313 -9.20 2.62 19.30
CA LYS A 313 -9.81 1.31 19.00
C LYS A 313 -10.65 0.73 20.13
N ALA A 314 -10.78 1.43 21.26
CA ALA A 314 -11.46 0.92 22.47
C ALA A 314 -12.98 0.69 22.29
N ASP A 315 -13.63 1.42 21.39
CA ASP A 315 -15.08 1.27 21.13
C ASP A 315 -15.32 0.95 19.66
N PHE A 316 -15.80 -0.25 19.39
CA PHE A 316 -16.05 -0.75 18.04
C PHE A 316 -16.87 0.20 17.16
N ARG A 317 -17.89 0.88 17.72
CA ARG A 317 -18.80 1.74 16.95
C ARG A 317 -18.15 3.05 16.50
N TYR A 318 -17.22 3.54 17.28
CA TYR A 318 -16.57 4.85 17.06
C TYR A 318 -15.11 4.74 16.62
N ALA A 319 -14.52 3.54 16.64
CA ALA A 319 -13.16 3.32 16.22
C ALA A 319 -12.94 3.78 14.77
N PRO A 320 -11.82 4.42 14.46
CA PRO A 320 -11.43 4.67 13.07
C PRO A 320 -11.12 3.35 12.36
N ASN A 321 -11.22 3.37 11.03
CA ASN A 321 -10.81 2.24 10.19
C ASN A 321 -9.30 2.21 10.03
N GLY A 322 -8.71 1.01 9.99
CA GLY A 322 -7.28 0.76 9.82
C GLY A 322 -6.72 -0.15 10.92
N VAL A 323 -5.66 -0.86 10.60
CA VAL A 323 -4.94 -1.82 11.44
C VAL A 323 -3.43 -1.69 11.25
#